data_fdee984fa149212f8cf93fb4b81e2206
#
_entry.id   fdee984fa149212f8cf93fb4b81e2206
#
_cell.length_a   1.000
_cell.length_b   1.000
_cell.length_c   1.000
_cell.angle_alpha   90.00
_cell.angle_beta   90.00
_cell.angle_gamma   90.00
#
_symmetry.space_group_name_H-M   'P 1'
#
loop_
_entity.id
_entity.type
_entity.pdbx_description
1 polymer ?
#
loop_
_entity_poly.entity_id
_entity_poly.type
_entity_poly.pdbx_seq_one_letter_code
_entity_poly.pdbx_strand_id
1 'polypeptide(L)'
;MSLLPQTGTRRQPWLTRTLRVAATSTATAVLLALSVQPALAQKMSEKLTFGQIAPPPTLDPHFSTSISTRNIAMHIFEQLMTRNEANAVIPELAESYEMSPDGLTYTFRIRSGVKFHNGKELTSADVLASFERYQKVGLAKVTLEPVASMAAPDANTFVITLSKPQPVFLEELTAFVVPIAILPAEQADKEGGKIDLIGTGPFEFVEWMPDSHIRLKRFEQYQPDTRYEGFEGFAGNKKVWFDTVDFKLVKEPGARAAGLESGQLQIIEDLPSESAKRLADNPKLVIHDLKNFWLHAAWVNHHRAPTNDLRVRRAIQIALDMEEIMEIATDGAYTLQPGLQYPGNPYYVTNGEKLYNVKDPEKAAALLKESSYNGEELVMITNSSYQNMYKAAMIVSEQLKAVGFNVRVDVFDWATAIKQRRDKEAWNLWFTGQGTGPSIGPFTALKDVVSPQHNQFVPDPEIDKLFAELTSGADFETRKQTFGKFQERVYENVLFLKFGDLIRKQATAANVKGFTPYRIPRLWNVWLED
;
A
#
# COMPACT_ATOMS: atom_id res chain seq x y z
N MET A 1 -15.92 -71.41 0.02
CA MET A 1 -15.50 -72.36 1.05
C MET A 1 -15.39 -71.53 2.31
N SER A 2 -16.46 -71.53 3.16
CA SER A 2 -16.57 -72.42 4.31
C SER A 2 -15.63 -71.96 5.42
N LEU A 3 -16.03 -71.63 6.68
CA LEU A 3 -17.22 -71.84 7.53
C LEU A 3 -17.05 -70.97 8.79
N LEU A 4 -18.17 -70.43 9.25
CA LEU A 4 -18.38 -70.13 10.68
C LEU A 4 -18.54 -71.43 11.49
N PRO A 5 -18.45 -71.46 12.81
CA PRO A 5 -19.61 -71.31 13.66
C PRO A 5 -19.33 -70.57 15.01
N GLN A 6 -20.28 -69.79 15.55
CA GLN A 6 -21.42 -70.06 16.42
C GLN A 6 -21.07 -70.89 17.70
N THR A 7 -21.39 -70.36 18.82
CA THR A 7 -22.46 -70.43 19.82
C THR A 7 -21.90 -70.46 21.23
N GLY A 8 -22.59 -69.82 22.21
CA GLY A 8 -23.13 -70.42 23.31
C GLY A 8 -23.52 -69.54 24.50
N THR A 9 -24.78 -69.32 24.61
CA THR A 9 -25.53 -68.72 25.71
C THR A 9 -25.37 -69.56 27.03
N ARG A 10 -25.38 -68.93 28.22
CA ARG A 10 -26.18 -69.37 29.35
C ARG A 10 -26.48 -68.29 30.39
N ARG A 11 -27.71 -68.34 30.86
CA ARG A 11 -28.45 -67.46 31.79
C ARG A 11 -28.14 -67.82 33.27
N GLN A 12 -28.19 -66.74 34.09
CA GLN A 12 -28.79 -66.54 35.46
C GLN A 12 -28.90 -67.67 36.44
N PRO A 13 -29.26 -67.47 37.74
CA PRO A 13 -29.77 -66.30 38.49
C PRO A 13 -29.34 -66.13 40.00
N TRP A 14 -29.79 -64.96 40.55
CA TRP A 14 -30.23 -64.68 41.94
C TRP A 14 -29.25 -64.74 43.11
N LEU A 15 -29.10 -63.66 43.87
CA LEU A 15 -29.60 -63.53 45.27
C LEU A 15 -29.38 -62.08 45.78
N THR A 16 -30.44 -61.58 46.31
CA THR A 16 -30.62 -60.31 47.02
C THR A 16 -29.81 -60.24 48.30
N ARG A 17 -29.17 -59.10 48.59
CA ARG A 17 -28.93 -58.60 49.94
C ARG A 17 -28.95 -57.07 49.97
N THR A 18 -29.99 -56.54 50.59
CA THR A 18 -30.18 -55.16 50.99
C THR A 18 -29.15 -54.74 52.03
N LEU A 19 -28.40 -53.64 51.73
CA LEU A 19 -27.70 -52.85 52.75
C LEU A 19 -27.98 -51.39 52.48
N ARG A 20 -28.71 -50.75 53.36
CA ARG A 20 -28.91 -49.28 53.39
C ARG A 20 -27.61 -48.68 53.86
N VAL A 21 -27.01 -47.83 53.03
CA VAL A 21 -26.02 -46.85 53.46
C VAL A 21 -26.50 -45.48 52.98
N ALA A 22 -26.70 -44.60 53.93
CA ALA A 22 -27.05 -43.20 53.68
C ALA A 22 -25.87 -42.54 53.04
N ALA A 23 -26.05 -42.05 51.79
CA ALA A 23 -25.09 -41.20 51.10
C ALA A 23 -25.58 -39.74 51.16
N THR A 24 -24.88 -38.97 51.97
CA THR A 24 -24.98 -37.51 52.00
C THR A 24 -24.48 -36.96 50.66
N SER A 25 -25.40 -36.45 49.86
CA SER A 25 -25.10 -35.79 48.58
C SER A 25 -24.56 -34.37 48.85
N THR A 26 -23.26 -34.21 48.83
CA THR A 26 -22.64 -32.86 48.67
C THR A 26 -22.65 -32.50 47.20
N ALA A 27 -23.63 -31.72 46.80
CA ALA A 27 -23.67 -31.07 45.48
C ALA A 27 -22.62 -29.96 45.44
N THR A 28 -21.48 -30.23 44.82
CA THR A 28 -20.49 -29.22 44.49
C THR A 28 -21.02 -28.44 43.26
N ALA A 29 -21.67 -27.31 43.53
CA ALA A 29 -22.01 -26.33 42.49
C ALA A 29 -20.70 -25.69 42.02
N VAL A 30 -20.19 -26.11 40.87
CA VAL A 30 -19.15 -25.37 40.14
C VAL A 30 -19.83 -24.17 39.54
N LEU A 31 -19.75 -23.04 40.22
CA LEU A 31 -20.04 -21.73 39.66
C LEU A 31 -18.97 -21.43 38.57
N LEU A 32 -19.31 -21.67 37.33
CA LEU A 32 -18.63 -21.04 36.19
C LEU A 32 -18.92 -19.52 36.29
N ALA A 33 -18.02 -18.81 36.95
CA ALA A 33 -17.95 -17.36 36.81
C ALA A 33 -17.51 -17.07 35.38
N LEU A 34 -18.46 -16.94 34.47
CA LEU A 34 -18.28 -16.21 33.22
C LEU A 34 -17.87 -14.80 33.64
N SER A 35 -16.58 -14.51 33.58
CA SER A 35 -16.08 -13.15 33.61
C SER A 35 -16.62 -12.45 32.37
N VAL A 36 -17.81 -11.87 32.51
CA VAL A 36 -18.29 -10.84 31.58
C VAL A 36 -17.32 -9.68 31.80
N GLN A 37 -16.25 -9.62 31.01
CA GLN A 37 -15.51 -8.40 30.88
C GLN A 37 -16.52 -7.35 30.39
N PRO A 38 -16.70 -6.24 31.09
CA PRO A 38 -17.55 -5.18 30.57
C PRO A 38 -16.96 -4.79 29.23
N ALA A 39 -17.72 -4.97 28.16
CA ALA A 39 -17.39 -4.35 26.89
C ALA A 39 -17.32 -2.86 27.19
N LEU A 40 -16.10 -2.31 27.24
CA LEU A 40 -15.89 -0.89 27.40
C LEU A 40 -16.66 -0.23 26.26
N ALA A 41 -17.75 0.45 26.61
CA ALA A 41 -18.62 1.07 25.64
C ALA A 41 -17.80 2.13 24.90
N GLN A 42 -17.65 1.96 23.61
CA GLN A 42 -17.02 2.95 22.75
C GLN A 42 -17.79 4.27 22.92
N LYS A 43 -17.10 5.29 23.43
CA LYS A 43 -17.69 6.60 23.76
C LYS A 43 -17.29 7.59 22.68
N MET A 44 -18.23 8.45 22.32
CA MET A 44 -17.95 9.60 21.47
C MET A 44 -16.99 10.54 22.19
N SER A 45 -15.96 10.98 21.46
CA SER A 45 -14.98 11.98 21.91
C SER A 45 -15.16 13.26 21.11
N GLU A 46 -14.89 14.42 21.73
CA GLU A 46 -15.03 15.71 21.06
C GLU A 46 -14.07 15.83 19.87
N LYS A 47 -12.82 15.38 20.05
CA LYS A 47 -11.76 15.67 19.07
C LYS A 47 -10.67 14.62 19.02
N LEU A 48 -10.19 14.34 17.79
CA LEU A 48 -8.93 13.64 17.51
C LEU A 48 -7.94 14.59 16.81
N THR A 49 -6.65 14.53 17.17
CA THR A 49 -5.59 15.25 16.46
C THR A 49 -4.60 14.28 15.81
N PHE A 50 -4.38 14.49 14.51
CA PHE A 50 -3.46 13.73 13.69
C PHE A 50 -2.29 14.62 13.24
N GLY A 51 -1.06 14.23 13.54
CA GLY A 51 0.15 14.94 13.13
C GLY A 51 0.60 14.55 11.72
N GLN A 52 0.48 15.48 10.76
CA GLN A 52 0.86 15.34 9.36
C GLN A 52 2.18 16.01 9.06
N ILE A 53 3.01 15.39 8.18
CA ILE A 53 4.36 15.87 7.85
C ILE A 53 4.33 17.10 6.94
N ALA A 54 3.48 17.11 5.93
CA ALA A 54 3.48 18.12 4.87
C ALA A 54 2.07 18.64 4.57
N PRO A 55 1.95 19.91 4.17
CA PRO A 55 0.67 20.44 3.72
C PRO A 55 0.28 19.79 2.39
N PRO A 56 -1.01 19.54 2.13
CA PRO A 56 -1.48 19.17 0.81
C PRO A 56 -1.38 20.37 -0.13
N PRO A 57 -1.00 20.16 -1.41
CA PRO A 57 -1.06 21.24 -2.41
C PRO A 57 -2.50 21.59 -2.79
N THR A 58 -3.42 20.66 -2.68
CA THR A 58 -4.87 20.75 -2.88
C THR A 58 -5.53 19.57 -2.18
N LEU A 59 -6.83 19.66 -1.92
CA LEU A 59 -7.66 18.53 -1.45
C LEU A 59 -8.46 17.88 -2.59
N ASP A 60 -8.25 18.27 -3.85
CA ASP A 60 -8.82 17.61 -5.02
C ASP A 60 -8.07 16.29 -5.31
N PRO A 61 -8.68 15.13 -5.06
CA PRO A 61 -8.02 13.83 -5.25
C PRO A 61 -7.74 13.50 -6.73
N HIS A 62 -8.49 14.08 -7.68
CA HIS A 62 -8.24 13.91 -9.11
C HIS A 62 -6.98 14.66 -9.58
N PHE A 63 -6.58 15.72 -8.86
CA PHE A 63 -5.55 16.67 -9.28
C PHE A 63 -4.33 16.71 -8.37
N SER A 64 -4.05 15.61 -7.67
CA SER A 64 -2.87 15.51 -6.80
C SER A 64 -2.32 14.09 -6.72
N THR A 65 -0.99 13.97 -6.85
CA THR A 65 -0.23 12.73 -6.55
C THR A 65 0.29 12.73 -5.12
N SER A 66 0.04 13.80 -4.34
CA SER A 66 0.57 13.98 -2.98
C SER A 66 -0.10 13.02 -1.99
N ILE A 67 0.71 12.36 -1.16
CA ILE A 67 0.20 11.55 -0.05
C ILE A 67 -0.52 12.42 0.98
N SER A 68 -0.05 13.67 1.21
CA SER A 68 -0.69 14.61 2.14
C SER A 68 -2.11 15.02 1.70
N THR A 69 -2.39 15.08 0.40
CA THR A 69 -3.76 15.21 -0.11
C THR A 69 -4.60 14.00 0.25
N ARG A 70 -4.10 12.79 -0.07
CA ARG A 70 -4.86 11.55 0.16
C ARG A 70 -5.12 11.27 1.63
N ASN A 71 -4.17 11.60 2.51
CA ASN A 71 -4.34 11.46 3.96
C ASN A 71 -5.63 12.13 4.47
N ILE A 72 -6.07 13.20 3.82
CA ILE A 72 -7.25 13.97 4.20
C ILE A 72 -8.43 13.66 3.27
N ALA A 73 -8.20 13.72 1.96
CA ALA A 73 -9.27 13.61 0.96
C ALA A 73 -10.03 12.28 1.05
N MET A 74 -9.37 11.18 1.44
CA MET A 74 -10.02 9.86 1.57
C MET A 74 -10.90 9.71 2.81
N HIS A 75 -10.99 10.74 3.64
CA HIS A 75 -12.01 10.82 4.68
C HIS A 75 -13.27 11.55 4.19
N ILE A 76 -13.10 12.39 3.15
CA ILE A 76 -14.17 13.21 2.56
C ILE A 76 -14.81 12.49 1.38
N PHE A 77 -14.01 11.81 0.56
CA PHE A 77 -14.43 11.20 -0.70
C PHE A 77 -14.28 9.69 -0.67
N GLU A 78 -15.14 9.01 -1.42
CA GLU A 78 -15.08 7.57 -1.66
C GLU A 78 -14.98 7.28 -3.17
N GLN A 79 -14.58 6.07 -3.52
CA GLN A 79 -14.42 5.60 -4.90
C GLN A 79 -15.55 4.62 -5.27
N LEU A 80 -15.72 4.38 -6.56
CA LEU A 80 -16.65 3.35 -7.04
C LEU A 80 -16.20 1.94 -6.61
N MET A 81 -14.94 1.66 -6.83
CA MET A 81 -14.24 0.43 -6.47
C MET A 81 -12.95 0.79 -5.74
N THR A 82 -12.47 -0.07 -4.84
CA THR A 82 -11.24 0.14 -4.09
C THR A 82 -10.44 -1.16 -3.94
N ARG A 83 -9.45 -1.19 -3.08
CA ARG A 83 -8.63 -2.38 -2.76
C ARG A 83 -8.67 -2.66 -1.28
N ASN A 84 -8.73 -3.95 -0.92
CA ASN A 84 -8.62 -4.40 0.45
C ASN A 84 -7.15 -4.55 0.90
N GLU A 85 -6.93 -5.00 2.13
CA GLU A 85 -5.61 -5.21 2.73
C GLU A 85 -4.74 -6.21 1.97
N ALA A 86 -5.36 -7.19 1.31
CA ALA A 86 -4.68 -8.17 0.44
C ALA A 86 -4.41 -7.62 -0.97
N ASN A 87 -4.71 -6.34 -1.23
CA ASN A 87 -4.61 -5.70 -2.54
C ASN A 87 -5.57 -6.25 -3.62
N ALA A 88 -6.60 -6.97 -3.21
CA ALA A 88 -7.67 -7.41 -4.12
C ALA A 88 -8.65 -6.26 -4.39
N VAL A 89 -9.15 -6.19 -5.64
CA VAL A 89 -10.17 -5.21 -6.04
C VAL A 89 -11.50 -5.59 -5.43
N ILE A 90 -12.14 -4.65 -4.73
CA ILE A 90 -13.44 -4.82 -4.09
C ILE A 90 -14.36 -3.61 -4.35
N PRO A 91 -15.69 -3.79 -4.29
CA PRO A 91 -16.65 -2.69 -4.34
C PRO A 91 -16.53 -1.74 -3.12
N GLU A 92 -16.77 -0.43 -3.34
CA GLU A 92 -16.92 0.58 -2.29
C GLU A 92 -18.28 1.28 -2.43
N LEU A 93 -18.43 2.26 -3.32
CA LEU A 93 -19.74 2.85 -3.66
C LEU A 93 -20.55 1.98 -4.64
N ALA A 94 -19.89 1.11 -5.39
CA ALA A 94 -20.59 0.03 -6.06
C ALA A 94 -21.11 -0.98 -5.04
N GLU A 95 -22.31 -1.51 -5.26
CA GLU A 95 -22.85 -2.68 -4.58
C GLU A 95 -22.24 -3.96 -5.15
N SER A 96 -22.16 -4.03 -6.48
CA SER A 96 -21.60 -5.12 -7.26
C SER A 96 -21.13 -4.64 -8.63
N TYR A 97 -20.39 -5.49 -9.33
CA TYR A 97 -20.13 -5.30 -10.75
C TYR A 97 -20.19 -6.62 -11.50
N GLU A 98 -20.45 -6.53 -12.79
CA GLU A 98 -20.40 -7.64 -13.74
C GLU A 98 -19.55 -7.25 -14.94
N MET A 99 -18.79 -8.21 -15.47
CA MET A 99 -18.03 -8.06 -16.70
C MET A 99 -18.63 -8.96 -17.77
N SER A 100 -18.85 -8.43 -18.97
CA SER A 100 -19.33 -9.22 -20.10
C SER A 100 -18.33 -10.33 -20.49
N PRO A 101 -18.80 -11.44 -21.09
CA PRO A 101 -17.92 -12.57 -21.45
C PRO A 101 -16.79 -12.21 -22.40
N ASP A 102 -16.95 -11.18 -23.22
CA ASP A 102 -15.92 -10.66 -24.13
C ASP A 102 -14.91 -9.71 -23.44
N GLY A 103 -15.13 -9.41 -22.14
CA GLY A 103 -14.25 -8.53 -21.36
C GLY A 103 -14.32 -7.05 -21.75
N LEU A 104 -15.33 -6.65 -22.53
CA LEU A 104 -15.44 -5.27 -23.02
C LEU A 104 -16.32 -4.39 -22.16
N THR A 105 -17.37 -4.94 -21.53
CA THR A 105 -18.35 -4.14 -20.80
C THR A 105 -18.32 -4.46 -19.32
N TYR A 106 -18.19 -3.42 -18.50
CA TYR A 106 -18.31 -3.47 -17.06
C TYR A 106 -19.57 -2.74 -16.63
N THR A 107 -20.49 -3.46 -15.97
CA THR A 107 -21.73 -2.91 -15.42
C THR A 107 -21.65 -2.85 -13.91
N PHE A 108 -21.72 -1.66 -13.34
CA PHE A 108 -21.67 -1.43 -11.90
C PHE A 108 -23.06 -1.10 -11.37
N ARG A 109 -23.46 -1.75 -10.28
CA ARG A 109 -24.62 -1.38 -9.49
C ARG A 109 -24.20 -0.45 -8.37
N ILE A 110 -24.83 0.72 -8.27
CA ILE A 110 -24.50 1.73 -7.26
C ILE A 110 -25.33 1.46 -5.99
N ARG A 111 -24.72 1.55 -4.83
CA ARG A 111 -25.38 1.43 -3.53
C ARG A 111 -26.46 2.51 -3.40
N SER A 112 -27.68 2.10 -3.02
CA SER A 112 -28.81 3.01 -2.79
C SER A 112 -28.72 3.70 -1.42
N GLY A 113 -29.29 4.90 -1.30
CA GLY A 113 -29.40 5.64 -0.04
C GLY A 113 -28.10 6.32 0.42
N VAL A 114 -26.99 6.22 -0.34
CA VAL A 114 -25.77 6.94 -0.06
C VAL A 114 -25.98 8.44 -0.31
N LYS A 115 -25.56 9.29 0.63
CA LYS A 115 -25.69 10.74 0.51
C LYS A 115 -24.35 11.43 0.41
N PHE A 116 -24.32 12.48 -0.36
CA PHE A 116 -23.27 13.48 -0.30
C PHE A 116 -23.42 14.38 0.94
N HIS A 117 -22.37 15.09 1.33
CA HIS A 117 -22.36 16.01 2.47
C HIS A 117 -23.37 17.16 2.33
N ASN A 118 -23.81 17.49 1.12
CA ASN A 118 -24.87 18.47 0.86
C ASN A 118 -26.30 17.89 0.96
N GLY A 119 -26.44 16.62 1.34
CA GLY A 119 -27.70 15.90 1.50
C GLY A 119 -28.29 15.32 0.22
N LYS A 120 -27.71 15.57 -0.96
CA LYS A 120 -28.10 14.96 -2.24
C LYS A 120 -27.81 13.46 -2.20
N GLU A 121 -28.71 12.64 -2.71
CA GLU A 121 -28.48 11.20 -2.88
C GLU A 121 -27.55 10.94 -4.07
N LEU A 122 -26.59 10.00 -3.89
CA LEU A 122 -25.70 9.54 -4.93
C LEU A 122 -26.48 8.78 -6.01
N THR A 123 -26.19 9.11 -7.27
CA THR A 123 -26.71 8.40 -8.43
C THR A 123 -25.59 8.03 -9.41
N SER A 124 -25.90 7.16 -10.37
CA SER A 124 -24.99 6.80 -11.46
C SER A 124 -24.60 8.01 -12.34
N ALA A 125 -25.43 9.05 -12.39
CA ALA A 125 -25.11 10.30 -13.09
C ALA A 125 -23.93 11.04 -12.42
N ASP A 126 -23.84 11.00 -11.08
CA ASP A 126 -22.71 11.57 -10.34
C ASP A 126 -21.43 10.77 -10.59
N VAL A 127 -21.55 9.44 -10.68
CA VAL A 127 -20.43 8.56 -11.04
C VAL A 127 -19.93 8.87 -12.46
N LEU A 128 -20.84 8.92 -13.45
CA LEU A 128 -20.51 9.28 -14.84
C LEU A 128 -19.78 10.63 -14.89
N ALA A 129 -20.35 11.66 -14.28
CA ALA A 129 -19.80 13.01 -14.24
C ALA A 129 -18.39 13.05 -13.60
N SER A 130 -18.16 12.24 -12.56
CA SER A 130 -16.85 12.13 -11.90
C SER A 130 -15.80 11.49 -12.81
N PHE A 131 -16.17 10.44 -13.56
CA PHE A 131 -15.29 9.80 -14.52
C PHE A 131 -14.98 10.70 -15.72
N GLU A 132 -15.98 11.42 -16.25
CA GLU A 132 -15.79 12.41 -17.30
C GLU A 132 -14.86 13.56 -16.86
N ARG A 133 -15.06 14.04 -15.62
CA ARG A 133 -14.13 15.03 -15.03
C ARG A 133 -12.72 14.44 -14.93
N TYR A 134 -12.57 13.21 -14.48
CA TYR A 134 -11.26 12.58 -14.37
C TYR A 134 -10.56 12.47 -15.72
N GLN A 135 -11.27 12.18 -16.81
CA GLN A 135 -10.71 12.20 -18.17
C GLN A 135 -10.21 13.60 -18.59
N LYS A 136 -10.84 14.67 -18.09
CA LYS A 136 -10.43 16.06 -18.39
C LYS A 136 -9.21 16.49 -17.57
N VAL A 137 -9.26 16.35 -16.26
CA VAL A 137 -8.32 16.97 -15.32
C VAL A 137 -7.49 15.97 -14.49
N GLY A 138 -7.83 14.69 -14.46
CA GLY A 138 -7.16 13.67 -13.65
C GLY A 138 -5.68 13.52 -14.04
N LEU A 139 -4.79 13.55 -13.04
CA LEU A 139 -3.35 13.41 -13.30
C LEU A 139 -2.95 12.00 -13.78
N ALA A 140 -3.80 10.99 -13.54
CA ALA A 140 -3.62 9.63 -14.07
C ALA A 140 -4.71 9.24 -15.07
N LYS A 141 -5.25 10.20 -15.83
CA LYS A 141 -6.32 9.99 -16.82
C LYS A 141 -6.01 8.96 -17.90
N VAL A 142 -4.72 8.64 -18.12
CA VAL A 142 -4.26 7.56 -19.01
C VAL A 142 -4.92 6.21 -18.66
N THR A 143 -5.31 6.00 -17.41
CA THR A 143 -6.05 4.81 -16.96
C THR A 143 -7.40 4.65 -17.69
N LEU A 144 -8.01 5.74 -18.13
CA LEU A 144 -9.28 5.73 -18.85
C LEU A 144 -9.13 5.80 -20.40
N GLU A 145 -7.91 5.78 -20.94
CA GLU A 145 -7.69 5.74 -22.40
C GLU A 145 -8.33 4.52 -23.09
N PRO A 146 -8.38 3.31 -22.48
CA PRO A 146 -9.06 2.17 -23.09
C PRO A 146 -10.60 2.32 -23.15
N VAL A 147 -11.18 3.30 -22.47
CA VAL A 147 -12.64 3.48 -22.40
C VAL A 147 -13.17 4.05 -23.72
N ALA A 148 -14.05 3.28 -24.38
CA ALA A 148 -14.73 3.69 -25.60
C ALA A 148 -15.98 4.52 -25.30
N SER A 149 -16.73 4.15 -24.25
CA SER A 149 -17.92 4.88 -23.82
C SER A 149 -18.25 4.63 -22.35
N MET A 150 -18.97 5.58 -21.75
CA MET A 150 -19.54 5.47 -20.41
C MET A 150 -21.02 5.88 -20.47
N ALA A 151 -21.86 5.25 -19.64
CA ALA A 151 -23.29 5.55 -19.59
C ALA A 151 -23.87 5.36 -18.17
N ALA A 152 -24.89 6.14 -17.86
CA ALA A 152 -25.73 6.02 -16.68
C ALA A 152 -27.19 5.80 -17.13
N PRO A 153 -27.58 4.56 -17.50
CA PRO A 153 -28.90 4.28 -18.10
C PRO A 153 -30.04 4.46 -17.12
N ASP A 154 -29.82 4.32 -15.85
CA ASP A 154 -30.75 4.58 -14.74
C ASP A 154 -30.01 5.08 -13.50
N ALA A 155 -30.73 5.45 -12.45
CA ALA A 155 -30.13 6.07 -11.26
C ALA A 155 -29.09 5.20 -10.52
N ASN A 156 -29.12 3.89 -10.70
CA ASN A 156 -28.28 2.96 -9.94
C ASN A 156 -27.34 2.11 -10.81
N THR A 157 -27.31 2.35 -12.13
CA THR A 157 -26.49 1.58 -13.06
C THR A 157 -25.48 2.48 -13.76
N PHE A 158 -24.20 2.17 -13.62
CA PHE A 158 -23.12 2.80 -14.37
C PHE A 158 -22.44 1.75 -15.25
N VAL A 159 -22.22 2.07 -16.52
CA VAL A 159 -21.65 1.16 -17.51
C VAL A 159 -20.42 1.78 -18.14
N ILE A 160 -19.33 1.01 -18.19
CA ILE A 160 -18.11 1.33 -18.93
C ILE A 160 -17.94 0.31 -20.05
N THR A 161 -17.74 0.79 -21.29
CA THR A 161 -17.38 -0.06 -22.42
C THR A 161 -15.97 0.26 -22.88
N LEU A 162 -15.13 -0.77 -22.99
CA LEU A 162 -13.74 -0.65 -23.45
C LEU A 162 -13.65 -0.82 -24.97
N SER A 163 -12.64 -0.20 -25.58
CA SER A 163 -12.32 -0.36 -27.01
C SER A 163 -11.69 -1.70 -27.35
N LYS A 164 -11.07 -2.35 -26.36
CA LYS A 164 -10.48 -3.70 -26.41
C LYS A 164 -10.48 -4.31 -25.03
N PRO A 165 -10.50 -5.65 -24.91
CA PRO A 165 -10.40 -6.30 -23.61
C PRO A 165 -9.13 -5.90 -22.88
N GLN A 166 -9.27 -5.53 -21.60
CA GLN A 166 -8.16 -5.19 -20.71
C GLN A 166 -8.35 -5.87 -19.36
N PRO A 167 -7.86 -7.09 -19.17
CA PRO A 167 -8.09 -7.89 -17.98
C PRO A 167 -7.67 -7.23 -16.66
N VAL A 168 -6.69 -6.30 -16.71
CA VAL A 168 -6.21 -5.54 -15.55
C VAL A 168 -6.90 -4.19 -15.36
N PHE A 169 -7.96 -3.90 -16.12
CA PHE A 169 -8.62 -2.58 -16.10
C PHE A 169 -9.08 -2.18 -14.70
N LEU A 170 -9.75 -3.06 -13.97
CA LEU A 170 -10.20 -2.77 -12.60
C LEU A 170 -9.02 -2.61 -11.62
N GLU A 171 -7.95 -3.34 -11.85
CA GLU A 171 -6.73 -3.21 -11.05
C GLU A 171 -6.06 -1.85 -11.28
N GLU A 172 -6.07 -1.34 -12.51
CA GLU A 172 -5.58 0.01 -12.83
C GLU A 172 -6.54 1.10 -12.37
N LEU A 173 -7.85 0.89 -12.51
CA LEU A 173 -8.89 1.82 -12.08
C LEU A 173 -8.84 2.11 -10.58
N THR A 174 -8.45 1.12 -9.78
CA THR A 174 -8.34 1.23 -8.32
C THR A 174 -6.92 1.58 -7.82
N ALA A 175 -6.00 1.95 -8.72
CA ALA A 175 -4.67 2.41 -8.33
C ALA A 175 -4.76 3.74 -7.55
N PHE A 176 -4.28 3.72 -6.29
CA PHE A 176 -4.57 4.73 -5.29
C PHE A 176 -3.62 5.95 -5.30
N VAL A 177 -2.81 6.11 -6.35
CA VAL A 177 -1.91 7.29 -6.46
C VAL A 177 -2.69 8.55 -6.81
N VAL A 178 -3.64 8.43 -7.73
CA VAL A 178 -4.61 9.48 -8.11
C VAL A 178 -5.99 8.81 -8.17
N PRO A 179 -6.71 8.73 -7.04
CA PRO A 179 -7.97 8.00 -6.97
C PRO A 179 -9.08 8.69 -7.78
N ILE A 180 -9.95 7.88 -8.41
CA ILE A 180 -11.17 8.39 -9.03
C ILE A 180 -12.24 8.52 -7.96
N ALA A 181 -12.21 9.63 -7.25
CA ALA A 181 -13.20 9.95 -6.23
C ALA A 181 -14.55 10.34 -6.85
N ILE A 182 -15.64 9.95 -6.22
CA ILE A 182 -16.97 10.29 -6.70
C ILE A 182 -17.40 11.63 -6.10
N LEU A 183 -17.80 12.54 -6.97
CA LEU A 183 -18.19 13.91 -6.70
C LEU A 183 -19.64 14.14 -7.16
N PRO A 184 -20.37 15.11 -6.59
CA PRO A 184 -21.65 15.53 -7.16
C PRO A 184 -21.49 15.98 -8.62
N ALA A 185 -22.44 15.65 -9.48
CA ALA A 185 -22.37 15.91 -10.93
C ALA A 185 -22.13 17.40 -11.28
N GLU A 186 -22.60 18.31 -10.45
CA GLU A 186 -22.36 19.77 -10.57
C GLU A 186 -20.90 20.18 -10.45
N GLN A 187 -20.02 19.25 -10.03
CA GLN A 187 -18.57 19.49 -9.97
C GLN A 187 -17.83 19.08 -11.26
N ALA A 188 -18.51 18.47 -12.24
CA ALA A 188 -17.92 17.89 -13.45
C ALA A 188 -17.08 18.88 -14.28
N ASP A 189 -17.47 20.15 -14.30
CA ASP A 189 -16.78 21.19 -15.05
C ASP A 189 -15.81 22.04 -14.22
N LYS A 190 -15.63 21.70 -12.94
CA LYS A 190 -14.66 22.41 -12.09
C LYS A 190 -13.23 22.08 -12.55
N GLU A 191 -12.41 23.12 -12.63
CA GLU A 191 -10.98 22.98 -12.93
C GLU A 191 -10.26 22.10 -11.89
N GLY A 192 -9.13 21.54 -12.30
CA GLY A 192 -8.27 20.79 -11.39
C GLY A 192 -7.83 21.64 -10.19
N GLY A 193 -8.02 21.08 -8.99
CA GLY A 193 -7.71 21.73 -7.73
C GLY A 193 -8.76 22.71 -7.19
N LYS A 194 -9.89 22.88 -7.89
CA LYS A 194 -10.93 23.90 -7.55
C LYS A 194 -12.32 23.30 -7.30
N ILE A 195 -12.41 22.10 -6.76
CA ILE A 195 -13.67 21.48 -6.36
C ILE A 195 -14.18 22.02 -5.03
N ASP A 196 -15.50 21.97 -4.82
CA ASP A 196 -16.05 22.03 -3.48
C ASP A 196 -15.79 20.69 -2.78
N LEU A 197 -15.44 20.74 -1.50
CA LEU A 197 -15.06 19.54 -0.74
C LEU A 197 -16.31 18.80 -0.24
N ILE A 198 -17.16 18.38 -1.18
CA ILE A 198 -18.41 17.65 -0.97
C ILE A 198 -18.24 16.24 -1.50
N GLY A 199 -18.14 15.27 -0.62
CA GLY A 199 -18.03 13.85 -0.93
C GLY A 199 -19.12 13.03 -0.25
N THR A 200 -18.95 11.70 -0.26
CA THR A 200 -19.83 10.72 0.39
C THR A 200 -19.21 10.13 1.64
N GLY A 201 -17.94 10.48 1.95
CA GLY A 201 -17.16 9.88 3.01
C GLY A 201 -17.68 10.17 4.43
N PRO A 202 -17.13 9.48 5.44
CA PRO A 202 -17.61 9.56 6.82
C PRO A 202 -17.30 10.88 7.51
N PHE A 203 -16.54 11.79 6.89
CA PHE A 203 -16.21 13.10 7.42
C PHE A 203 -16.48 14.20 6.41
N GLU A 204 -17.00 15.34 6.90
CA GLU A 204 -17.20 16.56 6.15
C GLU A 204 -16.06 17.56 6.39
N PHE A 205 -15.69 18.31 5.35
CA PHE A 205 -14.74 19.41 5.46
C PHE A 205 -15.34 20.58 6.28
N VAL A 206 -14.52 21.16 7.18
CA VAL A 206 -14.89 22.33 7.97
C VAL A 206 -14.04 23.53 7.59
N GLU A 207 -12.72 23.43 7.74
CA GLU A 207 -11.81 24.54 7.48
C GLU A 207 -10.41 24.08 7.12
N TRP A 208 -9.69 24.93 6.42
CA TRP A 208 -8.27 24.81 6.16
C TRP A 208 -7.56 26.09 6.60
N MET A 209 -6.81 25.99 7.68
CA MET A 209 -5.93 27.05 8.18
C MET A 209 -4.50 26.79 7.70
N PRO A 210 -4.00 27.53 6.70
CA PRO A 210 -2.65 27.34 6.17
C PRO A 210 -1.58 27.31 7.27
N ASP A 211 -0.59 26.44 7.11
CA ASP A 211 0.51 26.19 8.06
C ASP A 211 0.09 25.79 9.49
N SER A 212 -1.19 25.52 9.73
CA SER A 212 -1.74 25.11 11.02
C SER A 212 -2.41 23.74 10.93
N HIS A 213 -3.61 23.70 10.38
CA HIS A 213 -4.38 22.46 10.34
C HIS A 213 -5.47 22.46 9.26
N ILE A 214 -5.98 21.27 8.98
CA ILE A 214 -7.23 21.05 8.27
C ILE A 214 -8.16 20.31 9.20
N ARG A 215 -9.39 20.85 9.38
CA ARG A 215 -10.41 20.28 10.25
C ARG A 215 -11.49 19.61 9.43
N LEU A 216 -11.82 18.40 9.84
CA LEU A 216 -13.00 17.67 9.39
C LEU A 216 -13.94 17.46 10.59
N LYS A 217 -15.24 17.30 10.32
CA LYS A 217 -16.25 16.87 11.29
C LYS A 217 -16.93 15.59 10.85
N ARG A 218 -17.50 14.86 11.77
CA ARG A 218 -18.28 13.64 11.49
C ARG A 218 -19.48 13.97 10.62
N PHE A 219 -19.71 13.15 9.58
CA PHE A 219 -20.92 13.23 8.76
C PHE A 219 -22.04 12.40 9.39
N GLU A 220 -23.04 13.05 9.95
CA GLU A 220 -24.14 12.43 10.69
C GLU A 220 -25.01 11.50 9.82
N GLN A 221 -25.12 11.80 8.51
CA GLN A 221 -25.92 11.04 7.57
C GLN A 221 -25.12 10.00 6.77
N TYR A 222 -23.87 9.74 7.18
CA TYR A 222 -23.04 8.74 6.53
C TYR A 222 -23.72 7.37 6.52
N GLN A 223 -23.71 6.70 5.35
CA GLN A 223 -24.28 5.36 5.16
C GLN A 223 -23.14 4.33 5.11
N PRO A 224 -22.81 3.67 6.24
CA PRO A 224 -21.73 2.68 6.27
C PRO A 224 -22.03 1.49 5.38
N ASP A 225 -20.98 0.88 4.86
CA ASP A 225 -21.09 -0.36 4.10
C ASP A 225 -21.10 -1.56 5.05
N THR A 226 -22.29 -2.08 5.32
CA THR A 226 -22.50 -3.19 6.27
C THR A 226 -22.20 -4.57 5.68
N ARG A 227 -21.77 -4.66 4.42
CA ARG A 227 -21.30 -5.92 3.82
C ARG A 227 -20.00 -6.40 4.45
N TYR A 228 -19.25 -5.49 5.09
CA TYR A 228 -17.97 -5.73 5.71
C TYR A 228 -18.00 -5.47 7.22
N GLU A 229 -17.23 -6.22 7.99
CA GLU A 229 -17.11 -6.09 9.45
C GLU A 229 -15.86 -5.29 9.86
N GLY A 230 -15.73 -4.03 9.52
CA GLY A 230 -14.55 -3.25 9.91
C GLY A 230 -13.78 -2.70 8.73
N PHE A 231 -12.45 -2.78 8.77
CA PHE A 231 -11.61 -2.29 7.69
C PHE A 231 -11.56 -3.29 6.51
N GLU A 232 -11.77 -2.78 5.32
CA GLU A 232 -11.54 -3.45 4.04
C GLU A 232 -10.91 -2.44 3.07
N GLY A 233 -9.61 -2.17 3.23
CA GLY A 233 -8.95 -1.08 2.55
C GLY A 233 -9.60 0.26 2.86
N PHE A 234 -10.20 0.90 1.86
CA PHE A 234 -11.00 2.11 2.02
C PHE A 234 -12.51 1.86 2.01
N ALA A 235 -12.95 0.62 1.71
CA ALA A 235 -14.32 0.19 1.95
C ALA A 235 -14.51 -0.21 3.42
N GLY A 236 -15.68 -0.74 3.74
CA GLY A 236 -15.99 -1.29 5.03
C GLY A 236 -16.99 -0.49 5.85
N ASN A 237 -17.26 -1.01 7.04
CA ASN A 237 -18.17 -0.38 8.00
C ASN A 237 -17.43 0.73 8.74
N LYS A 238 -17.43 1.94 8.17
CA LYS A 238 -16.69 3.11 8.68
C LYS A 238 -17.48 3.82 9.77
N LYS A 239 -17.23 3.49 11.03
CA LYS A 239 -17.81 4.19 12.18
C LYS A 239 -16.90 5.30 12.68
N VAL A 240 -17.43 6.49 12.92
CA VAL A 240 -16.71 7.65 13.42
C VAL A 240 -17.07 7.88 14.89
N TRP A 241 -16.03 7.97 15.75
CA TRP A 241 -16.15 8.10 17.21
C TRP A 241 -15.68 9.47 17.73
N PHE A 242 -15.55 10.46 16.82
CA PHE A 242 -15.15 11.83 17.13
C PHE A 242 -16.11 12.81 16.49
N ASP A 243 -16.37 13.93 17.17
CA ASP A 243 -17.13 15.02 16.53
C ASP A 243 -16.27 15.72 15.49
N THR A 244 -14.96 15.91 15.79
CA THR A 244 -14.02 16.55 14.87
C THR A 244 -12.67 15.83 14.81
N VAL A 245 -11.98 15.99 13.70
CA VAL A 245 -10.58 15.58 13.50
C VAL A 245 -9.78 16.76 12.96
N ASP A 246 -8.67 17.09 13.64
CA ASP A 246 -7.69 18.06 13.15
C ASP A 246 -6.46 17.34 12.57
N PHE A 247 -6.21 17.52 11.28
CA PHE A 247 -4.94 17.18 10.65
C PHE A 247 -3.97 18.34 10.86
N LYS A 248 -3.15 18.26 11.92
CA LYS A 248 -2.17 19.30 12.27
C LYS A 248 -0.90 19.15 11.46
N LEU A 249 -0.43 20.26 10.89
CA LEU A 249 0.83 20.29 10.17
C LEU A 249 1.98 20.44 11.17
N VAL A 250 2.81 19.39 11.28
CA VAL A 250 4.00 19.37 12.14
C VAL A 250 5.19 18.84 11.31
N LYS A 251 5.90 19.77 10.66
CA LYS A 251 6.96 19.44 9.69
C LYS A 251 8.18 18.77 10.36
N GLU A 252 8.56 19.28 11.53
CA GLU A 252 9.76 18.80 12.23
C GLU A 252 9.51 17.45 12.91
N PRO A 253 10.36 16.44 12.65
CA PRO A 253 10.21 15.09 13.20
C PRO A 253 10.25 15.06 14.74
N GLY A 254 11.17 15.82 15.36
CA GLY A 254 11.27 15.94 16.82
C GLY A 254 10.05 16.56 17.45
N ALA A 255 9.47 17.60 16.81
CA ALA A 255 8.24 18.25 17.29
C ALA A 255 7.02 17.30 17.18
N ARG A 256 6.94 16.43 16.17
CA ARG A 256 5.88 15.40 16.08
C ARG A 256 5.99 14.40 17.24
N ALA A 257 7.20 13.89 17.51
CA ALA A 257 7.43 12.99 18.63
C ALA A 257 7.07 13.64 19.97
N ALA A 258 7.54 14.87 20.21
CA ALA A 258 7.21 15.63 21.43
C ALA A 258 5.70 15.95 21.57
N GLY A 259 5.03 16.26 20.44
CA GLY A 259 3.58 16.47 20.41
C GLY A 259 2.79 15.21 20.80
N LEU A 260 3.26 14.03 20.38
CA LEU A 260 2.70 12.75 20.78
C LEU A 260 2.96 12.46 22.28
N GLU A 261 4.20 12.65 22.74
CA GLU A 261 4.57 12.45 24.15
C GLU A 261 3.79 13.35 25.11
N SER A 262 3.51 14.59 24.71
CA SER A 262 2.74 15.56 25.50
C SER A 262 1.22 15.39 25.41
N GLY A 263 0.73 14.51 24.51
CA GLY A 263 -0.70 14.35 24.25
C GLY A 263 -1.34 15.46 23.39
N GLN A 264 -0.55 16.37 22.82
CA GLN A 264 -1.05 17.37 21.86
C GLN A 264 -1.46 16.73 20.52
N LEU A 265 -0.84 15.59 20.19
CA LEU A 265 -1.18 14.74 19.07
C LEU A 265 -1.56 13.36 19.60
N GLN A 266 -2.64 12.79 19.10
CA GLN A 266 -3.04 11.42 19.46
C GLN A 266 -2.47 10.38 18.47
N ILE A 267 -2.27 10.77 17.22
CA ILE A 267 -1.73 9.91 16.16
C ILE A 267 -0.71 10.72 15.35
N ILE A 268 0.38 10.08 14.93
CA ILE A 268 1.34 10.65 13.98
C ILE A 268 1.59 9.69 12.83
N GLU A 269 1.70 10.22 11.61
CA GLU A 269 1.91 9.40 10.40
C GLU A 269 3.31 8.83 10.25
N ASP A 270 4.28 9.41 10.97
CA ASP A 270 5.68 9.00 10.89
C ASP A 270 6.43 9.34 12.18
N LEU A 271 6.96 8.32 12.82
CA LEU A 271 7.85 8.43 13.97
C LEU A 271 9.27 8.08 13.52
N PRO A 272 10.24 9.03 13.59
CA PRO A 272 11.62 8.74 13.24
C PRO A 272 12.18 7.54 14.02
N SER A 273 13.03 6.72 13.37
CA SER A 273 13.57 5.49 13.96
C SER A 273 14.32 5.74 15.27
N GLU A 274 15.08 6.84 15.38
CA GLU A 274 15.74 7.25 16.62
C GLU A 274 14.74 7.53 17.74
N SER A 275 13.66 8.31 17.43
CA SER A 275 12.59 8.56 18.40
C SER A 275 11.84 7.27 18.76
N ALA A 276 11.63 6.37 17.80
CA ALA A 276 10.99 5.08 18.04
C ALA A 276 11.81 4.22 19.01
N LYS A 277 13.13 4.17 18.85
CA LYS A 277 14.03 3.46 19.79
C LYS A 277 13.96 4.06 21.21
N ARG A 278 14.00 5.40 21.31
CA ARG A 278 13.89 6.12 22.59
C ARG A 278 12.56 5.92 23.29
N LEU A 279 11.48 5.79 22.52
CA LEU A 279 10.10 5.72 23.03
C LEU A 279 9.54 4.30 23.11
N ALA A 280 10.33 3.27 22.78
CA ALA A 280 9.89 1.89 22.70
C ALA A 280 9.22 1.39 24.00
N ASP A 281 9.75 1.78 25.16
CA ASP A 281 9.25 1.36 26.46
C ASP A 281 8.29 2.39 27.13
N ASN A 282 7.85 3.42 26.40
CA ASN A 282 6.93 4.40 26.96
C ASN A 282 5.50 3.85 27.00
N PRO A 283 4.94 3.57 28.20
CA PRO A 283 3.63 2.95 28.34
C PRO A 283 2.46 3.84 27.88
N LYS A 284 2.72 5.12 27.63
CA LYS A 284 1.70 6.08 27.13
C LYS A 284 1.57 6.07 25.62
N LEU A 285 2.38 5.31 24.92
CA LEU A 285 2.44 5.30 23.46
C LEU A 285 2.35 3.88 22.91
N VAL A 286 1.88 3.76 21.67
CA VAL A 286 1.94 2.50 20.88
C VAL A 286 2.63 2.83 19.58
N ILE A 287 3.70 2.08 19.27
CA ILE A 287 4.42 2.20 18.00
C ILE A 287 3.93 1.09 17.08
N HIS A 288 3.53 1.46 15.89
CA HIS A 288 2.97 0.57 14.88
C HIS A 288 3.93 0.46 13.69
N ASP A 289 4.28 -0.74 13.31
CA ASP A 289 5.05 -1.01 12.10
C ASP A 289 4.15 -1.07 10.87
N LEU A 290 4.28 -0.10 9.98
CA LEU A 290 3.68 -0.14 8.66
C LEU A 290 4.66 -0.84 7.71
N LYS A 291 4.47 -2.14 7.56
CA LYS A 291 5.26 -2.99 6.64
C LYS A 291 4.94 -2.70 5.18
N ASN A 292 5.85 -3.09 4.29
CA ASN A 292 5.68 -2.97 2.83
C ASN A 292 5.37 -1.54 2.37
N PHE A 293 5.93 -0.57 3.06
CA PHE A 293 5.67 0.83 2.74
C PHE A 293 6.25 1.21 1.38
N TRP A 294 7.45 0.68 1.07
CA TRP A 294 8.26 1.10 -0.07
C TRP A 294 9.30 0.04 -0.41
N LEU A 295 9.41 -0.35 -1.64
CA LEU A 295 10.55 -1.09 -2.15
C LEU A 295 11.72 -0.11 -2.31
N HIS A 296 12.85 -0.35 -1.62
CA HIS A 296 14.06 0.45 -1.71
C HIS A 296 14.99 -0.12 -2.77
N ALA A 297 15.45 0.70 -3.71
CA ALA A 297 16.20 0.22 -4.86
C ALA A 297 17.17 1.26 -5.44
N ALA A 298 18.07 0.79 -6.30
CA ALA A 298 18.79 1.63 -7.24
C ALA A 298 18.50 1.18 -8.67
N TRP A 299 18.09 2.10 -9.55
CA TRP A 299 18.00 1.88 -10.98
C TRP A 299 19.38 1.78 -11.58
N VAL A 300 19.56 0.91 -12.58
CA VAL A 300 20.82 0.68 -13.28
C VAL A 300 20.70 1.21 -14.71
N ASN A 301 21.56 2.14 -15.06
CA ASN A 301 21.61 2.69 -16.41
C ASN A 301 22.39 1.75 -17.34
N HIS A 302 21.72 1.22 -18.35
CA HIS A 302 22.31 0.26 -19.30
C HIS A 302 22.96 0.92 -20.53
N HIS A 303 22.87 2.24 -20.68
CA HIS A 303 23.48 2.93 -21.83
C HIS A 303 24.91 3.38 -21.53
N ARG A 304 25.20 3.73 -20.29
CA ARG A 304 26.50 4.29 -19.90
C ARG A 304 27.48 3.20 -19.46
N ALA A 305 28.74 3.27 -19.92
CA ALA A 305 29.81 2.47 -19.35
C ALA A 305 30.07 2.87 -17.87
N PRO A 306 30.41 1.92 -16.98
CA PRO A 306 30.64 0.49 -17.26
C PRO A 306 29.37 -0.37 -17.18
N THR A 307 28.20 0.17 -16.78
CA THR A 307 26.97 -0.59 -16.56
C THR A 307 26.25 -1.02 -17.85
N ASN A 308 26.73 -0.65 -19.02
CA ASN A 308 26.27 -1.19 -20.30
C ASN A 308 26.70 -2.67 -20.51
N ASP A 309 27.76 -3.14 -19.85
CA ASP A 309 28.12 -4.59 -19.83
C ASP A 309 27.31 -5.34 -18.76
N LEU A 310 26.60 -6.39 -19.18
CA LEU A 310 25.82 -7.24 -18.27
C LEU A 310 26.67 -7.91 -17.18
N ARG A 311 27.93 -8.26 -17.48
CA ARG A 311 28.84 -8.88 -16.49
C ARG A 311 29.18 -7.90 -15.38
N VAL A 312 29.37 -6.61 -15.72
CA VAL A 312 29.56 -5.54 -14.75
C VAL A 312 28.32 -5.38 -13.86
N ARG A 313 27.11 -5.34 -14.46
CA ARG A 313 25.88 -5.24 -13.67
C ARG A 313 25.69 -6.43 -12.72
N ARG A 314 26.00 -7.67 -13.20
CA ARG A 314 25.97 -8.87 -12.36
C ARG A 314 27.02 -8.86 -11.27
N ALA A 315 28.22 -8.35 -11.55
CA ALA A 315 29.24 -8.16 -10.50
C ALA A 315 28.75 -7.19 -9.42
N ILE A 316 28.13 -6.07 -9.79
CA ILE A 316 27.49 -5.16 -8.84
C ILE A 316 26.42 -5.91 -8.01
N GLN A 317 25.50 -6.63 -8.66
CA GLN A 317 24.37 -7.30 -7.98
C GLN A 317 24.86 -8.32 -6.94
N ILE A 318 25.83 -9.17 -7.28
CA ILE A 318 26.30 -10.24 -6.38
C ILE A 318 27.28 -9.77 -5.31
N ALA A 319 27.91 -8.59 -5.49
CA ALA A 319 28.79 -7.99 -4.50
C ALA A 319 28.06 -7.50 -3.25
N LEU A 320 26.79 -7.09 -3.41
CA LEU A 320 26.06 -6.35 -2.40
C LEU A 320 25.52 -7.24 -1.27
N ASP A 321 25.73 -6.79 -0.04
CA ASP A 321 25.07 -7.28 1.17
C ASP A 321 23.85 -6.41 1.45
N MET A 322 22.66 -6.92 1.06
CA MET A 322 21.40 -6.17 1.21
C MET A 322 21.01 -6.02 2.69
N GLU A 323 21.43 -6.93 3.55
CA GLU A 323 21.18 -6.86 4.99
C GLU A 323 21.93 -5.68 5.61
N GLU A 324 23.24 -5.56 5.35
CA GLU A 324 24.04 -4.43 5.83
C GLU A 324 23.53 -3.09 5.27
N ILE A 325 23.20 -3.05 3.97
CA ILE A 325 22.65 -1.86 3.31
C ILE A 325 21.36 -1.41 4.01
N MET A 326 20.42 -2.32 4.21
CA MET A 326 19.12 -1.98 4.77
C MET A 326 19.19 -1.70 6.27
N GLU A 327 20.01 -2.43 7.02
CA GLU A 327 20.22 -2.17 8.45
C GLU A 327 20.66 -0.73 8.70
N ILE A 328 21.69 -0.28 7.96
CA ILE A 328 22.23 1.07 8.14
C ILE A 328 21.33 2.14 7.52
N ALA A 329 20.75 1.85 6.34
CA ALA A 329 19.91 2.82 5.64
C ALA A 329 18.60 3.13 6.36
N THR A 330 18.06 2.17 7.12
CA THR A 330 16.73 2.26 7.74
C THR A 330 16.75 2.20 9.26
N ASP A 331 17.95 2.13 9.86
CA ASP A 331 18.15 1.94 11.31
C ASP A 331 17.40 0.69 11.84
N GLY A 332 17.37 -0.40 11.04
CA GLY A 332 16.73 -1.69 11.35
C GLY A 332 15.25 -1.77 11.01
N ALA A 333 14.66 -0.76 10.34
CA ALA A 333 13.25 -0.74 9.98
C ALA A 333 13.03 -1.25 8.53
N TYR A 334 13.25 -2.55 8.31
CA TYR A 334 13.14 -3.17 6.98
C TYR A 334 12.70 -4.63 7.04
N THR A 335 12.39 -5.18 5.86
CA THR A 335 12.29 -6.62 5.60
C THR A 335 13.07 -6.98 4.35
N LEU A 336 13.73 -8.15 4.36
CA LEU A 336 14.36 -8.73 3.18
C LEU A 336 13.44 -9.79 2.57
N GLN A 337 13.14 -9.64 1.28
CA GLN A 337 12.40 -10.63 0.50
C GLN A 337 12.61 -10.36 -1.00
N PRO A 338 12.65 -11.40 -1.86
CA PRO A 338 13.01 -11.25 -3.28
C PRO A 338 11.89 -10.69 -4.16
N GLY A 339 10.64 -10.77 -3.73
CA GLY A 339 9.50 -10.38 -4.56
C GLY A 339 9.49 -8.89 -4.91
N LEU A 340 9.09 -8.56 -6.13
CA LEU A 340 8.77 -7.18 -6.52
C LEU A 340 7.41 -6.74 -5.97
N GLN A 341 6.63 -7.68 -5.48
CA GLN A 341 5.47 -7.47 -4.61
C GLN A 341 5.78 -8.06 -3.23
N TYR A 342 4.98 -7.73 -2.23
CA TYR A 342 5.17 -8.17 -0.84
C TYR A 342 4.40 -9.47 -0.55
N PRO A 343 4.84 -10.29 0.43
CA PRO A 343 4.07 -11.45 0.87
C PRO A 343 2.64 -11.09 1.28
N GLY A 344 1.66 -11.82 0.75
CA GLY A 344 0.23 -11.52 0.91
C GLY A 344 -0.39 -10.77 -0.29
N ASN A 345 0.41 -10.17 -1.17
CA ASN A 345 -0.09 -9.65 -2.44
C ASN A 345 -0.45 -10.81 -3.39
N PRO A 346 -1.57 -10.76 -4.13
CA PRO A 346 -1.95 -11.82 -5.08
C PRO A 346 -0.86 -12.15 -6.11
N TYR A 347 -0.07 -11.16 -6.55
CA TYR A 347 1.04 -11.32 -7.49
C TYR A 347 2.39 -11.62 -6.82
N TYR A 348 2.41 -11.89 -5.51
CA TYR A 348 3.67 -12.27 -4.87
C TYR A 348 4.23 -13.57 -5.45
N VAL A 349 5.51 -13.51 -5.87
CA VAL A 349 6.29 -14.63 -6.39
C VAL A 349 7.75 -14.49 -5.94
N THR A 350 8.50 -15.59 -5.98
CA THR A 350 9.93 -15.61 -5.60
C THR A 350 10.87 -15.92 -6.77
N ASN A 351 10.36 -15.83 -8.00
CA ASN A 351 11.18 -16.01 -9.19
C ASN A 351 12.42 -15.10 -9.16
N GLY A 352 13.60 -15.64 -9.47
CA GLY A 352 14.85 -14.90 -9.39
C GLY A 352 15.45 -14.78 -7.97
N GLU A 353 14.88 -15.41 -6.94
CA GLU A 353 15.36 -15.34 -5.55
C GLU A 353 16.83 -15.72 -5.38
N LYS A 354 17.35 -16.67 -6.21
CA LYS A 354 18.76 -17.08 -6.20
C LYS A 354 19.73 -15.98 -6.63
N LEU A 355 19.22 -14.90 -7.22
CA LEU A 355 19.98 -13.73 -7.66
C LEU A 355 19.82 -12.54 -6.69
N TYR A 356 18.96 -12.68 -5.69
CA TYR A 356 18.74 -11.66 -4.66
C TYR A 356 19.64 -11.91 -3.45
N ASN A 357 20.36 -10.88 -3.01
CA ASN A 357 21.22 -10.90 -1.81
C ASN A 357 22.24 -12.07 -1.83
N VAL A 358 22.93 -12.26 -2.95
CA VAL A 358 23.92 -13.34 -3.14
C VAL A 358 25.11 -13.16 -2.20
N LYS A 359 25.55 -11.92 -1.99
CA LYS A 359 26.58 -11.55 -1.01
C LYS A 359 27.90 -12.30 -1.22
N ASP A 360 28.39 -12.28 -2.46
CA ASP A 360 29.63 -12.98 -2.87
C ASP A 360 30.64 -11.99 -3.51
N PRO A 361 31.37 -11.21 -2.69
CA PRO A 361 32.33 -10.23 -3.21
C PRO A 361 33.51 -10.85 -3.96
N GLU A 362 33.91 -12.10 -3.64
CA GLU A 362 35.01 -12.78 -4.35
C GLU A 362 34.59 -13.11 -5.79
N LYS A 363 33.40 -13.67 -5.95
CA LYS A 363 32.83 -13.96 -7.28
C LYS A 363 32.54 -12.66 -8.04
N ALA A 364 32.12 -11.60 -7.37
CA ALA A 364 31.92 -10.29 -7.98
C ALA A 364 33.23 -9.75 -8.56
N ALA A 365 34.32 -9.80 -7.78
CA ALA A 365 35.65 -9.36 -8.22
C ALA A 365 36.17 -10.19 -9.40
N ALA A 366 35.90 -11.52 -9.41
CA ALA A 366 36.26 -12.39 -10.53
C ALA A 366 35.47 -12.00 -11.81
N LEU A 367 34.14 -11.84 -11.70
CA LEU A 367 33.30 -11.40 -12.82
C LEU A 367 33.71 -10.02 -13.36
N LEU A 368 34.08 -9.11 -12.49
CA LEU A 368 34.54 -7.78 -12.86
C LEU A 368 35.82 -7.85 -13.72
N LYS A 369 36.77 -8.71 -13.35
CA LYS A 369 38.00 -8.95 -14.13
C LYS A 369 37.74 -9.58 -15.50
N GLU A 370 36.67 -10.40 -15.64
CA GLU A 370 36.27 -11.04 -16.90
C GLU A 370 35.38 -10.13 -17.76
N SER A 371 34.95 -8.98 -17.25
CA SER A 371 34.10 -8.02 -17.95
C SER A 371 34.91 -7.05 -18.82
N SER A 372 34.22 -6.09 -19.44
CA SER A 372 34.84 -4.98 -20.17
C SER A 372 35.37 -3.87 -19.26
N TYR A 373 35.23 -3.99 -17.93
CA TYR A 373 35.62 -2.97 -16.97
C TYR A 373 37.13 -2.75 -16.91
N ASN A 374 37.57 -1.52 -17.10
CA ASN A 374 38.98 -1.13 -17.09
C ASN A 374 39.25 0.10 -16.21
N GLY A 375 38.52 0.21 -15.07
CA GLY A 375 38.66 1.30 -14.11
C GLY A 375 37.80 2.54 -14.40
N GLU A 376 36.82 2.42 -15.31
CA GLU A 376 35.87 3.49 -15.59
C GLU A 376 35.14 3.91 -14.32
N GLU A 377 34.84 5.19 -14.21
CA GLU A 377 34.13 5.73 -13.07
C GLU A 377 32.66 5.29 -13.05
N LEU A 378 32.27 4.59 -11.98
CA LEU A 378 30.87 4.24 -11.68
C LEU A 378 30.22 5.39 -10.92
N VAL A 379 29.38 6.16 -11.61
CA VAL A 379 28.71 7.32 -11.02
C VAL A 379 27.39 6.91 -10.40
N MET A 380 27.22 7.17 -9.11
CA MET A 380 26.00 6.91 -8.34
C MET A 380 25.34 8.24 -7.98
N ILE A 381 24.05 8.39 -8.32
CA ILE A 381 23.25 9.56 -7.92
C ILE A 381 22.33 9.20 -6.77
N THR A 382 22.44 9.98 -5.71
CA THR A 382 21.54 9.94 -4.56
C THR A 382 21.08 11.34 -4.16
N ASN A 383 20.35 11.45 -3.04
CA ASN A 383 19.84 12.74 -2.58
C ASN A 383 19.95 12.92 -1.06
N SER A 384 20.08 14.18 -0.62
CA SER A 384 20.10 14.56 0.79
C SER A 384 18.73 14.69 1.43
N SER A 385 17.66 14.70 0.64
CA SER A 385 16.27 14.87 1.11
C SER A 385 15.72 13.62 1.80
N TYR A 386 16.14 12.43 1.33
CA TYR A 386 15.74 11.13 1.88
C TYR A 386 16.96 10.41 2.43
N GLN A 387 17.12 10.46 3.76
CA GLN A 387 18.30 9.94 4.44
C GLN A 387 18.55 8.44 4.21
N ASN A 388 17.50 7.65 4.08
CA ASN A 388 17.60 6.23 3.75
C ASN A 388 18.25 6.00 2.37
N MET A 389 17.90 6.79 1.36
CA MET A 389 18.51 6.70 0.03
C MET A 389 19.97 7.14 0.05
N TYR A 390 20.28 8.21 0.80
CA TYR A 390 21.65 8.69 1.01
C TYR A 390 22.53 7.62 1.68
N LYS A 391 22.10 7.12 2.85
CA LYS A 391 22.83 6.10 3.61
C LYS A 391 23.05 4.84 2.76
N ALA A 392 22.01 4.35 2.04
CA ALA A 392 22.15 3.20 1.15
C ALA A 392 23.22 3.42 0.08
N ALA A 393 23.25 4.60 -0.55
CA ALA A 393 24.27 4.92 -1.55
C ALA A 393 25.68 4.90 -0.96
N MET A 394 25.87 5.39 0.26
CA MET A 394 27.18 5.37 0.91
C MET A 394 27.65 3.93 1.17
N ILE A 395 26.81 3.05 1.70
CA ILE A 395 27.19 1.65 1.96
C ILE A 395 27.44 0.90 0.65
N VAL A 396 26.57 1.06 -0.34
CA VAL A 396 26.78 0.47 -1.67
C VAL A 396 28.12 0.93 -2.27
N SER A 397 28.46 2.21 -2.12
CA SER A 397 29.76 2.72 -2.58
C SER A 397 30.94 2.00 -1.94
N GLU A 398 30.92 1.79 -0.62
CA GLU A 398 32.01 1.11 0.08
C GLU A 398 32.10 -0.38 -0.30
N GLN A 399 30.96 -1.07 -0.41
CA GLN A 399 30.94 -2.48 -0.85
C GLN A 399 31.47 -2.64 -2.28
N LEU A 400 31.12 -1.73 -3.20
CA LEU A 400 31.60 -1.77 -4.57
C LEU A 400 33.09 -1.41 -4.70
N LYS A 401 33.59 -0.44 -3.93
CA LYS A 401 35.03 -0.13 -3.84
C LYS A 401 35.82 -1.34 -3.37
N ALA A 402 35.31 -2.09 -2.38
CA ALA A 402 35.96 -3.28 -1.84
C ALA A 402 36.18 -4.38 -2.90
N VAL A 403 35.34 -4.47 -3.93
CA VAL A 403 35.48 -5.42 -5.03
C VAL A 403 36.22 -4.86 -6.25
N GLY A 404 36.68 -3.60 -6.19
CA GLY A 404 37.54 -3.00 -7.20
C GLY A 404 36.88 -1.99 -8.14
N PHE A 405 35.66 -1.52 -7.86
CA PHE A 405 35.07 -0.44 -8.62
C PHE A 405 35.65 0.93 -8.24
N ASN A 406 35.83 1.79 -9.24
CA ASN A 406 36.11 3.21 -9.06
C ASN A 406 34.78 3.97 -8.93
N VAL A 407 34.35 4.28 -7.70
CA VAL A 407 33.01 4.81 -7.42
C VAL A 407 33.06 6.29 -7.09
N ARG A 408 32.23 7.09 -7.78
CA ARG A 408 31.86 8.47 -7.40
C ARG A 408 30.40 8.53 -6.99
N VAL A 409 30.11 9.27 -5.91
CA VAL A 409 28.74 9.51 -5.44
C VAL A 409 28.40 10.99 -5.56
N ASP A 410 27.40 11.30 -6.39
CA ASP A 410 26.87 12.64 -6.57
C ASP A 410 25.59 12.80 -5.73
N VAL A 411 25.60 13.76 -4.81
CA VAL A 411 24.50 14.01 -3.86
C VAL A 411 23.78 15.32 -4.23
N PHE A 412 22.49 15.24 -4.49
CA PHE A 412 21.67 16.39 -4.86
C PHE A 412 20.50 16.57 -3.86
N ASP A 413 19.74 17.65 -3.95
CA ASP A 413 18.37 17.65 -3.46
C ASP A 413 17.48 16.76 -4.35
N TRP A 414 16.33 16.35 -3.82
CA TRP A 414 15.46 15.40 -4.55
C TRP A 414 15.00 15.90 -5.93
N ALA A 415 14.62 17.19 -6.04
CA ALA A 415 14.14 17.75 -7.30
C ALA A 415 15.27 17.78 -8.36
N THR A 416 16.48 18.12 -7.94
CA THR A 416 17.67 18.09 -8.79
C THR A 416 18.05 16.65 -9.16
N ALA A 417 18.00 15.69 -8.23
CA ALA A 417 18.26 14.26 -8.53
C ALA A 417 17.30 13.72 -9.60
N ILE A 418 15.99 14.04 -9.52
CA ILE A 418 15.00 13.68 -10.56
C ILE A 418 15.33 14.32 -11.92
N LYS A 419 15.84 15.56 -11.92
CA LYS A 419 16.25 16.23 -13.17
C LYS A 419 17.49 15.55 -13.76
N GLN A 420 18.50 15.28 -12.95
CA GLN A 420 19.75 14.63 -13.36
C GLN A 420 19.50 13.21 -13.92
N ARG A 421 18.54 12.48 -13.36
CA ARG A 421 18.14 11.16 -13.88
C ARG A 421 17.82 11.17 -15.39
N ARG A 422 17.32 12.27 -15.93
CA ARG A 422 16.93 12.36 -17.34
C ARG A 422 18.13 12.37 -18.30
N ASP A 423 19.30 12.71 -17.80
CA ASP A 423 20.54 12.66 -18.57
C ASP A 423 21.17 11.27 -18.44
N LYS A 424 21.01 10.44 -19.46
CA LYS A 424 21.54 9.07 -19.49
C LYS A 424 23.07 8.99 -19.49
N GLU A 425 23.78 10.08 -19.74
CA GLU A 425 25.24 10.14 -19.70
C GLU A 425 25.77 10.56 -18.31
N ALA A 426 24.88 11.00 -17.39
CA ALA A 426 25.28 11.56 -16.11
C ALA A 426 25.52 10.51 -15.02
N TRP A 427 24.94 9.29 -15.12
CA TRP A 427 24.94 8.33 -13.99
C TRP A 427 24.92 6.88 -14.46
N ASN A 428 25.30 5.98 -13.51
CA ASN A 428 25.22 4.52 -13.66
C ASN A 428 24.18 3.91 -12.71
N LEU A 429 24.13 4.37 -11.45
CA LEU A 429 23.13 3.95 -10.45
C LEU A 429 22.36 5.17 -9.92
N TRP A 430 21.03 5.07 -9.84
CA TRP A 430 20.17 6.11 -9.31
C TRP A 430 19.30 5.55 -8.18
N PHE A 431 19.54 6.07 -6.95
CA PHE A 431 18.88 5.60 -5.73
C PHE A 431 17.48 6.17 -5.57
N THR A 432 16.51 5.28 -5.33
CA THR A 432 15.10 5.62 -5.24
C THR A 432 14.32 4.60 -4.40
N GLY A 433 13.03 4.82 -4.28
CA GLY A 433 12.08 3.86 -3.72
C GLY A 433 10.78 3.86 -4.49
N GLN A 434 10.09 2.73 -4.50
CA GLN A 434 8.83 2.55 -5.20
C GLN A 434 7.74 2.06 -4.26
N GLY A 435 6.55 2.64 -4.37
CA GLY A 435 5.40 2.21 -3.59
C GLY A 435 4.92 0.83 -4.04
N THR A 436 4.87 -0.11 -3.10
CA THR A 436 4.37 -1.48 -3.32
C THR A 436 3.22 -1.86 -2.39
N GLY A 437 2.86 -0.98 -1.45
CA GLY A 437 1.83 -1.24 -0.44
C GLY A 437 0.43 -1.52 -1.03
N PRO A 438 -0.49 -2.04 -0.23
CA PRO A 438 -1.82 -2.47 -0.67
C PRO A 438 -2.60 -1.41 -1.47
N SER A 439 -2.47 -0.15 -1.09
CA SER A 439 -3.17 0.96 -1.75
C SER A 439 -2.61 1.39 -3.11
N ILE A 440 -1.46 0.85 -3.54
CA ILE A 440 -0.79 1.28 -4.79
C ILE A 440 -1.21 0.42 -5.98
N GLY A 441 -1.45 -0.86 -5.75
CA GLY A 441 -1.70 -1.85 -6.79
C GLY A 441 -0.42 -2.50 -7.33
N PRO A 442 -0.56 -3.70 -7.95
CA PRO A 442 0.59 -4.53 -8.29
C PRO A 442 1.44 -3.97 -9.43
N PHE A 443 0.87 -3.20 -10.35
CA PHE A 443 1.54 -2.78 -11.57
C PHE A 443 2.18 -1.39 -11.51
N THR A 444 1.89 -0.58 -10.50
CA THR A 444 2.37 0.81 -10.45
C THR A 444 3.90 0.89 -10.43
N ALA A 445 4.56 0.05 -9.61
CA ALA A 445 6.01 -0.01 -9.57
C ALA A 445 6.62 -0.58 -10.86
N LEU A 446 5.90 -1.44 -11.58
CA LEU A 446 6.36 -2.08 -12.82
C LEU A 446 6.21 -1.16 -14.03
N LYS A 447 5.21 -0.28 -14.04
CA LYS A 447 5.07 0.74 -15.10
C LYS A 447 6.32 1.59 -15.22
N ASP A 448 7.00 1.84 -14.13
CA ASP A 448 8.27 2.57 -14.14
C ASP A 448 9.37 1.82 -14.91
N VAL A 449 9.40 0.49 -14.92
CA VAL A 449 10.38 -0.32 -15.66
C VAL A 449 10.16 -0.27 -17.16
N VAL A 450 8.89 -0.24 -17.60
CA VAL A 450 8.47 -0.27 -19.02
C VAL A 450 8.10 1.10 -19.57
N SER A 451 8.08 2.17 -18.75
CA SER A 451 7.71 3.49 -19.22
C SER A 451 8.75 4.05 -20.18
N PRO A 452 8.34 4.84 -21.21
CA PRO A 452 9.28 5.47 -22.13
C PRO A 452 10.33 6.34 -21.43
N GLN A 453 10.03 6.87 -20.22
CA GLN A 453 10.97 7.65 -19.42
C GLN A 453 12.10 6.81 -18.82
N HIS A 454 11.88 5.50 -18.62
CA HIS A 454 12.85 4.56 -18.08
C HIS A 454 13.46 3.66 -19.14
N ASN A 455 12.73 3.33 -20.21
CA ASN A 455 13.25 2.53 -21.34
C ASN A 455 14.50 3.13 -21.98
N GLN A 456 14.70 4.44 -21.90
CA GLN A 456 15.95 5.06 -22.33
C GLN A 456 17.15 4.67 -21.43
N PHE A 457 16.92 4.12 -20.23
CA PHE A 457 17.96 3.70 -19.30
C PHE A 457 18.08 2.18 -19.20
N VAL A 458 16.99 1.46 -19.43
CA VAL A 458 16.86 -0.01 -19.30
C VAL A 458 16.13 -0.60 -20.51
N PRO A 459 16.64 -0.44 -21.74
CA PRO A 459 15.96 -0.99 -22.90
C PRO A 459 16.04 -2.52 -22.86
N ASP A 460 14.88 -3.17 -22.71
CA ASP A 460 14.75 -4.61 -22.72
C ASP A 460 13.44 -5.01 -23.41
N PRO A 461 13.47 -5.35 -24.72
CA PRO A 461 12.27 -5.72 -25.48
C PRO A 461 11.51 -6.92 -24.91
N GLU A 462 12.19 -7.83 -24.21
CA GLU A 462 11.52 -8.96 -23.56
C GLU A 462 10.73 -8.51 -22.33
N ILE A 463 11.22 -7.53 -21.57
CA ILE A 463 10.45 -6.89 -20.48
C ILE A 463 9.20 -6.22 -21.03
N ASP A 464 9.30 -5.48 -22.14
CA ASP A 464 8.15 -4.82 -22.76
C ASP A 464 7.10 -5.84 -23.21
N LYS A 465 7.56 -6.95 -23.83
CA LYS A 465 6.69 -8.06 -24.22
C LYS A 465 6.03 -8.73 -23.02
N LEU A 466 6.80 -9.07 -21.97
CA LEU A 466 6.27 -9.67 -20.75
C LEU A 466 5.26 -8.75 -20.06
N PHE A 467 5.49 -7.44 -20.04
CA PHE A 467 4.53 -6.50 -19.49
C PHE A 467 3.25 -6.42 -20.32
N ALA A 468 3.36 -6.43 -21.65
CA ALA A 468 2.20 -6.49 -22.52
C ALA A 468 1.39 -7.79 -22.34
N GLU A 469 2.06 -8.95 -22.22
CA GLU A 469 1.41 -10.23 -21.91
C GLU A 469 0.77 -10.23 -20.53
N LEU A 470 1.44 -9.66 -19.51
CA LEU A 470 0.91 -9.52 -18.16
C LEU A 470 -0.39 -8.72 -18.12
N THR A 471 -0.46 -7.63 -18.88
CA THR A 471 -1.63 -6.73 -18.90
C THR A 471 -2.75 -7.21 -19.81
N SER A 472 -2.47 -8.12 -20.77
CA SER A 472 -3.44 -8.70 -21.71
C SER A 472 -3.87 -10.14 -21.39
N GLY A 473 -3.19 -10.81 -20.46
CA GLY A 473 -3.48 -12.20 -20.08
C GLY A 473 -4.90 -12.37 -19.54
N ALA A 474 -5.65 -13.35 -20.08
CA ALA A 474 -7.08 -13.49 -19.83
C ALA A 474 -7.41 -13.89 -18.39
N ASP A 475 -6.64 -14.81 -17.80
CA ASP A 475 -6.88 -15.29 -16.45
C ASP A 475 -5.77 -14.87 -15.47
N PHE A 476 -6.10 -14.85 -14.20
CA PHE A 476 -5.19 -14.42 -13.13
C PHE A 476 -3.93 -15.28 -13.02
N GLU A 477 -4.06 -16.61 -13.13
CA GLU A 477 -2.92 -17.52 -12.97
C GLU A 477 -1.90 -17.35 -14.10
N THR A 478 -2.37 -17.19 -15.34
CA THR A 478 -1.52 -16.85 -16.49
C THR A 478 -0.78 -15.52 -16.26
N ARG A 479 -1.49 -14.48 -15.78
CA ARG A 479 -0.87 -13.20 -15.45
C ARG A 479 0.17 -13.33 -14.33
N LYS A 480 -0.13 -14.08 -13.28
CA LYS A 480 0.79 -14.32 -12.17
C LYS A 480 2.06 -15.06 -12.62
N GLN A 481 1.93 -16.07 -13.49
CA GLN A 481 3.07 -16.77 -14.07
C GLN A 481 3.92 -15.83 -14.94
N THR A 482 3.28 -15.00 -15.75
CA THR A 482 3.96 -13.97 -16.56
C THR A 482 4.67 -12.95 -15.68
N PHE A 483 4.04 -12.55 -14.56
CA PHE A 483 4.68 -11.71 -13.56
C PHE A 483 5.94 -12.37 -12.97
N GLY A 484 5.92 -13.68 -12.73
CA GLY A 484 7.09 -14.44 -12.28
C GLY A 484 8.25 -14.36 -13.29
N LYS A 485 7.97 -14.54 -14.58
CA LYS A 485 8.97 -14.40 -15.66
C LYS A 485 9.49 -12.96 -15.76
N PHE A 486 8.60 -11.98 -15.62
CA PHE A 486 8.96 -10.56 -15.58
C PHE A 486 9.95 -10.27 -14.43
N GLN A 487 9.64 -10.73 -13.23
CA GLN A 487 10.49 -10.56 -12.05
C GLN A 487 11.85 -11.25 -12.23
N GLU A 488 11.87 -12.48 -12.74
CA GLU A 488 13.10 -13.21 -13.04
C GLU A 488 13.98 -12.43 -14.02
N ARG A 489 13.39 -11.91 -15.09
CA ARG A 489 14.09 -11.07 -16.08
C ARG A 489 14.69 -9.81 -15.49
N VAL A 490 13.98 -9.16 -14.55
CA VAL A 490 14.49 -7.99 -13.82
C VAL A 490 15.81 -8.33 -13.10
N TYR A 491 15.87 -9.49 -12.44
CA TYR A 491 17.06 -9.96 -11.75
C TYR A 491 18.18 -10.41 -12.71
N GLU A 492 17.85 -11.19 -13.74
CA GLU A 492 18.82 -11.71 -14.70
C GLU A 492 19.54 -10.62 -15.48
N ASN A 493 18.80 -9.58 -15.88
CA ASN A 493 19.32 -8.48 -16.67
C ASN A 493 19.75 -7.29 -15.80
N VAL A 494 19.52 -7.37 -14.49
CA VAL A 494 19.84 -6.35 -13.50
C VAL A 494 19.27 -4.99 -13.94
N LEU A 495 17.94 -4.92 -14.12
CA LEU A 495 17.26 -3.69 -14.53
C LEU A 495 17.27 -2.67 -13.40
N PHE A 496 17.14 -3.14 -12.17
CA PHE A 496 17.41 -2.40 -10.96
C PHE A 496 17.87 -3.35 -9.84
N LEU A 497 18.49 -2.78 -8.83
CA LEU A 497 18.95 -3.46 -7.63
C LEU A 497 17.92 -3.24 -6.52
N LYS A 498 17.17 -4.26 -6.16
CA LYS A 498 16.29 -4.20 -4.98
C LYS A 498 17.15 -4.41 -3.73
N PHE A 499 17.08 -3.48 -2.77
CA PHE A 499 17.77 -3.63 -1.48
C PHE A 499 16.88 -4.35 -0.46
N GLY A 500 15.63 -3.90 -0.30
CA GLY A 500 14.66 -4.46 0.64
C GLY A 500 13.38 -3.65 0.67
N ASP A 501 12.48 -3.99 1.58
CA ASP A 501 11.23 -3.26 1.78
C ASP A 501 11.29 -2.45 3.08
N LEU A 502 10.95 -1.18 3.00
CA LEU A 502 10.94 -0.27 4.14
C LEU A 502 9.74 -0.50 5.05
N ILE A 503 9.99 -0.47 6.35
CA ILE A 503 8.99 -0.36 7.39
C ILE A 503 8.93 1.10 7.84
N ARG A 504 7.77 1.74 7.71
CA ARG A 504 7.53 3.05 8.33
C ARG A 504 6.92 2.84 9.72
N LYS A 505 7.31 3.63 10.69
CA LYS A 505 6.72 3.61 12.02
C LYS A 505 5.67 4.71 12.13
N GLN A 506 4.43 4.31 12.39
CA GLN A 506 3.37 5.21 12.86
C GLN A 506 3.29 5.10 14.36
N ALA A 507 2.75 6.08 15.04
CA ALA A 507 2.59 5.99 16.49
C ALA A 507 1.30 6.66 16.96
N THR A 508 0.75 6.09 18.03
CA THR A 508 -0.46 6.60 18.69
C THR A 508 -0.25 6.78 20.18
N ALA A 509 -1.04 7.65 20.81
CA ALA A 509 -1.22 7.62 22.26
C ALA A 509 -1.84 6.27 22.67
N ALA A 510 -1.50 5.75 23.85
CA ALA A 510 -1.93 4.43 24.32
C ALA A 510 -3.45 4.31 24.47
N ASN A 511 -4.14 5.42 24.73
CA ASN A 511 -5.59 5.46 24.81
C ASN A 511 -6.30 5.48 23.45
N VAL A 512 -5.57 5.60 22.34
CA VAL A 512 -6.13 5.42 20.99
C VAL A 512 -6.32 3.94 20.73
N LYS A 513 -7.54 3.53 20.44
CA LYS A 513 -7.91 2.14 20.14
C LYS A 513 -8.48 2.00 18.73
N GLY A 514 -8.46 0.79 18.22
CA GLY A 514 -8.95 0.47 16.87
C GLY A 514 -8.05 0.95 15.73
N PHE A 515 -7.00 1.70 16.00
CA PHE A 515 -6.07 2.14 14.96
C PHE A 515 -5.29 0.96 14.37
N THR A 516 -5.30 0.84 13.06
CA THR A 516 -4.47 -0.10 12.29
C THR A 516 -3.56 0.68 11.36
N PRO A 517 -2.25 0.42 11.36
CA PRO A 517 -1.33 1.12 10.48
C PRO A 517 -1.67 0.87 9.02
N TYR A 518 -1.76 1.93 8.25
CA TYR A 518 -2.00 1.87 6.82
C TYR A 518 -1.29 3.03 6.14
N ARG A 519 -0.98 2.87 4.84
CA ARG A 519 -0.21 3.89 4.10
C ARG A 519 -0.90 5.25 4.10
N ILE A 520 -2.22 5.27 3.95
CA ILE A 520 -3.07 6.44 4.14
C ILE A 520 -3.83 6.21 5.45
N PRO A 521 -3.74 7.11 6.43
CA PRO A 521 -4.40 6.90 7.71
C PRO A 521 -5.91 6.73 7.53
N ARG A 522 -6.49 5.85 8.33
CA ARG A 522 -7.94 5.60 8.37
C ARG A 522 -8.38 5.91 9.79
N LEU A 523 -9.13 7.02 9.96
CA LEU A 523 -9.53 7.53 11.27
C LEU A 523 -10.97 7.14 11.62
N TRP A 524 -11.64 6.34 10.80
CA TRP A 524 -12.85 5.61 11.18
C TRP A 524 -12.48 4.31 11.91
N ASN A 525 -13.41 3.78 12.71
CA ASN A 525 -13.21 2.64 13.59
C ASN A 525 -12.08 2.83 14.63
N VAL A 526 -11.76 4.11 14.92
CA VAL A 526 -10.78 4.54 15.92
C VAL A 526 -11.51 5.29 17.01
N TRP A 527 -11.18 5.03 18.29
CA TRP A 527 -11.78 5.73 19.44
C TRP A 527 -10.74 6.01 20.52
N LEU A 528 -11.08 6.90 21.46
CA LEU A 528 -10.28 7.16 22.65
C LEU A 528 -10.89 6.43 23.85
N GLU A 529 -10.05 5.73 24.62
CA GLU A 529 -10.39 5.25 25.97
C GLU A 529 -10.03 6.31 27.00
N ASP A 530 -10.84 6.41 28.07
CA ASP A 530 -10.62 7.35 29.18
C ASP A 530 -9.36 7.04 29.99
#